data_6dde4a2e36e56160b18495fa79771a74
#
_entry.id   6dde4a2e36e56160b18495fa79771a74
#
_cell.length_a   1.000
_cell.length_b   1.000
_cell.length_c   1.000
_cell.angle_alpha   90.00
_cell.angle_beta   90.00
_cell.angle_gamma   90.00
#
_symmetry.space_group_name_H-M   'P 1'
#
loop_
_entity.id
_entity.type
_entity.pdbx_description
1 polymer ?
#
loop_
_entity_poly.entity_id
_entity_poly.type
_entity_poly.pdbx_seq_one_letter_code
_entity_poly.pdbx_strand_id
1 'polypeptide(L)'
;MFSARRKSASLSEIISYTVPKLHTGKYWYVDFKAYDPLEQKMKRKKYMLDGISKASERRKRANEIIANLMIKLRQGWNPWADATTNRQYTLYKDVIELYYKYLIKLHKTGTIKDSTLVDYSKRLRILQEYVEKLYQPIVYIYQFDQTLCSDFLDYILMDRDSSARTRNNYRTWLSSLCNWMVEKQYLAKNPVQAIRSLPEDEKKRTAIKPADLKKLQTYLKKNNPHFLLLCQFEYYTFIRPDELSNIKLQDINLKEQRVFIASTISKNRKDGMVGLNDTLIKLMLDLKIFDNPGNWYLFGKDFKPSAKKNTPRVYRNTFNKVRAELKFPDTYQFYSLKDSGIRDLANAEGIVVARDQARHSDISTTNKYLKGDSMTVHDETKHFEGNL
;
A
#
# COMPACT_ATOMS: atom_id res chain seq x y z
N MET A 1 -41.95 -10.38 -2.01
CA MET A 1 -41.82 -11.84 -1.86
C MET A 1 -41.47 -12.46 -3.19
N PHE A 2 -40.19 -12.71 -3.45
CA PHE A 2 -39.74 -13.57 -4.54
C PHE A 2 -38.74 -14.56 -3.97
N SER A 3 -39.25 -15.74 -3.62
CA SER A 3 -38.48 -16.92 -3.27
C SER A 3 -37.99 -17.57 -4.56
N ALA A 4 -36.77 -17.27 -4.98
CA ALA A 4 -36.08 -18.03 -6.00
C ALA A 4 -35.40 -19.22 -5.33
N ARG A 5 -36.00 -20.40 -5.43
CA ARG A 5 -35.37 -21.69 -5.16
C ARG A 5 -34.13 -21.79 -6.05
N ARG A 6 -32.94 -21.61 -5.47
CA ARG A 6 -31.67 -22.02 -6.09
C ARG A 6 -31.73 -23.54 -6.26
N LYS A 7 -31.87 -24.01 -7.50
CA LYS A 7 -31.55 -25.40 -7.85
C LYS A 7 -30.06 -25.55 -7.51
N SER A 8 -29.74 -26.49 -6.61
CA SER A 8 -28.37 -26.94 -6.40
C SER A 8 -27.87 -27.45 -7.75
N ALA A 9 -26.98 -26.68 -8.39
CA ALA A 9 -26.20 -27.20 -9.48
C ALA A 9 -25.42 -28.38 -8.89
N SER A 10 -25.65 -29.59 -9.40
CA SER A 10 -24.77 -30.71 -9.13
C SER A 10 -23.40 -30.27 -9.58
N LEU A 11 -22.45 -30.17 -8.64
CA LEU A 11 -21.04 -30.07 -8.96
C LEU A 11 -20.69 -31.31 -9.79
N SER A 12 -20.73 -31.20 -11.11
CA SER A 12 -19.98 -32.12 -11.95
C SER A 12 -18.52 -31.93 -11.54
N GLU A 13 -17.95 -32.91 -10.85
CA GLU A 13 -16.51 -32.95 -10.60
C GLU A 13 -15.84 -32.75 -11.96
N ILE A 14 -15.19 -31.59 -12.14
CA ILE A 14 -14.31 -31.39 -13.28
C ILE A 14 -13.15 -32.34 -13.05
N ILE A 15 -13.21 -33.52 -13.66
CA ILE A 15 -12.14 -34.51 -13.59
C ILE A 15 -10.93 -33.92 -14.31
N SER A 16 -10.07 -33.25 -13.55
CA SER A 16 -8.86 -32.63 -14.06
C SER A 16 -7.78 -33.67 -14.42
N TYR A 17 -7.93 -34.91 -13.96
CA TYR A 17 -7.01 -36.01 -14.26
C TYR A 17 -7.70 -37.38 -14.10
N THR A 18 -7.13 -38.42 -14.73
CA THR A 18 -7.51 -39.82 -14.51
C THR A 18 -6.55 -40.49 -13.52
N VAL A 19 -7.03 -41.47 -12.77
CA VAL A 19 -6.19 -42.25 -11.85
C VAL A 19 -5.06 -42.94 -12.64
N PRO A 20 -3.78 -42.80 -12.24
CA PRO A 20 -2.67 -43.49 -12.86
C PRO A 20 -2.83 -45.01 -12.83
N LYS A 21 -2.56 -45.68 -13.94
CA LYS A 21 -2.72 -47.12 -14.09
C LYS A 21 -1.46 -47.75 -14.68
N LEU A 22 -1.15 -48.96 -14.20
CA LEU A 22 -0.10 -49.82 -14.77
C LEU A 22 -0.67 -50.56 -15.99
N HIS A 23 0.07 -50.54 -17.08
CA HIS A 23 -0.15 -51.36 -18.26
C HIS A 23 0.98 -52.36 -18.40
N THR A 24 0.61 -53.64 -18.55
CA THR A 24 1.52 -54.77 -18.74
C THR A 24 1.29 -55.40 -20.10
N GLY A 25 2.32 -55.59 -20.88
CA GLY A 25 2.25 -56.16 -22.23
C GLY A 25 3.64 -56.22 -22.87
N LYS A 26 3.75 -56.01 -24.19
CA LYS A 26 5.05 -55.93 -24.87
C LYS A 26 5.92 -54.83 -24.24
N TYR A 27 5.30 -53.69 -23.84
CA TYR A 27 5.94 -52.61 -23.12
C TYR A 27 5.19 -52.34 -21.82
N TRP A 28 5.92 -52.14 -20.70
CA TRP A 28 5.35 -51.84 -19.41
C TRP A 28 5.43 -50.34 -19.16
N TYR A 29 4.31 -49.73 -18.78
CA TYR A 29 4.28 -48.30 -18.46
C TYR A 29 3.15 -47.99 -17.48
N VAL A 30 3.34 -46.90 -16.73
CA VAL A 30 2.27 -46.25 -15.97
C VAL A 30 1.78 -45.07 -16.79
N ASP A 31 0.46 -44.89 -16.93
CA ASP A 31 -0.10 -43.73 -17.58
C ASP A 31 -1.27 -43.15 -16.82
N PHE A 32 -1.54 -41.89 -17.14
CA PHE A 32 -2.72 -41.16 -16.76
C PHE A 32 -3.00 -40.06 -17.78
N LYS A 33 -4.20 -39.49 -17.74
CA LYS A 33 -4.54 -38.28 -18.48
C LYS A 33 -4.67 -37.12 -17.51
N ALA A 34 -4.24 -35.93 -17.90
CA ALA A 34 -4.50 -34.69 -17.19
C ALA A 34 -4.97 -33.64 -18.18
N TYR A 35 -5.78 -32.72 -17.71
CA TYR A 35 -6.30 -31.62 -18.52
C TYR A 35 -5.18 -30.64 -18.88
N ASP A 36 -4.98 -30.40 -20.18
CA ASP A 36 -4.05 -29.39 -20.67
C ASP A 36 -4.82 -28.07 -20.86
N PRO A 37 -4.54 -27.02 -20.06
CA PRO A 37 -5.24 -25.76 -20.15
C PRO A 37 -4.96 -24.98 -21.44
N LEU A 38 -3.82 -25.23 -22.13
CA LEU A 38 -3.49 -24.59 -23.40
C LEU A 38 -4.24 -25.20 -24.54
N GLU A 39 -4.30 -26.53 -24.61
CA GLU A 39 -5.01 -27.26 -25.67
C GLU A 39 -6.49 -27.55 -25.31
N GLN A 40 -6.93 -27.16 -24.11
CA GLN A 40 -8.30 -27.35 -23.59
C GLN A 40 -8.82 -28.79 -23.72
N LYS A 41 -7.92 -29.79 -23.55
CA LYS A 41 -8.26 -31.22 -23.67
C LYS A 41 -7.47 -32.08 -22.70
N MET A 42 -7.95 -33.30 -22.47
CA MET A 42 -7.27 -34.32 -21.66
C MET A 42 -6.10 -34.92 -22.45
N LYS A 43 -4.86 -34.66 -22.05
CA LYS A 43 -3.63 -35.23 -22.64
C LYS A 43 -3.08 -36.36 -21.80
N ARG A 44 -2.54 -37.40 -22.48
CA ARG A 44 -1.97 -38.61 -21.87
C ARG A 44 -0.50 -38.42 -21.54
N LYS A 45 -0.09 -38.75 -20.33
CA LYS A 45 1.31 -38.84 -19.88
C LYS A 45 1.67 -40.29 -19.60
N LYS A 46 2.82 -40.78 -20.09
CA LYS A 46 3.33 -42.13 -19.90
C LYS A 46 4.68 -42.12 -19.21
N TYR A 47 4.90 -43.08 -18.32
CA TYR A 47 6.17 -43.36 -17.68
C TYR A 47 6.57 -44.81 -18.00
N MET A 48 7.59 -44.99 -18.86
CA MET A 48 8.04 -46.32 -19.31
C MET A 48 8.82 -47.02 -18.20
N LEU A 49 8.71 -48.34 -18.15
CA LEU A 49 9.35 -49.21 -17.19
C LEU A 49 10.28 -50.26 -17.85
N ASP A 50 10.53 -50.07 -19.14
CA ASP A 50 11.26 -51.06 -19.94
C ASP A 50 12.74 -51.21 -19.57
N GLY A 51 13.35 -50.22 -18.89
CA GLY A 51 14.70 -50.25 -18.39
C GLY A 51 14.93 -51.24 -17.19
N ILE A 52 13.86 -51.86 -16.66
CA ILE A 52 13.92 -52.80 -15.54
C ILE A 52 13.68 -54.19 -16.08
N SER A 53 14.62 -55.10 -15.87
CA SER A 53 14.56 -56.46 -16.44
C SER A 53 13.54 -57.37 -15.77
N LYS A 54 13.45 -57.36 -14.42
CA LYS A 54 12.60 -58.29 -13.67
C LYS A 54 11.17 -57.77 -13.52
N ALA A 55 10.19 -58.61 -13.79
CA ALA A 55 8.75 -58.24 -13.71
C ALA A 55 8.31 -57.84 -12.29
N SER A 56 8.85 -58.45 -11.23
CA SER A 56 8.59 -58.12 -9.84
C SER A 56 9.05 -56.69 -9.51
N GLU A 57 10.24 -56.31 -9.96
CA GLU A 57 10.81 -54.98 -9.78
C GLU A 57 10.03 -53.92 -10.57
N ARG A 58 9.60 -54.27 -11.79
CA ARG A 58 8.70 -53.40 -12.58
C ARG A 58 7.40 -53.08 -11.83
N ARG A 59 6.77 -54.10 -11.23
CA ARG A 59 5.54 -53.91 -10.43
C ARG A 59 5.79 -53.05 -9.20
N LYS A 60 6.88 -53.32 -8.46
CA LYS A 60 7.25 -52.50 -7.31
C LYS A 60 7.43 -51.03 -7.70
N ARG A 61 8.22 -50.80 -8.77
CA ARG A 61 8.47 -49.44 -9.28
C ARG A 61 7.21 -48.76 -9.80
N ALA A 62 6.31 -49.48 -10.48
CA ALA A 62 5.05 -48.98 -10.92
C ALA A 62 4.15 -48.49 -9.76
N ASN A 63 4.08 -49.28 -8.68
CA ASN A 63 3.30 -48.90 -7.51
C ASN A 63 3.86 -47.65 -6.81
N GLU A 64 5.19 -47.52 -6.72
CA GLU A 64 5.84 -46.31 -6.21
C GLU A 64 5.49 -45.08 -7.07
N ILE A 65 5.57 -45.23 -8.40
CA ILE A 65 5.23 -44.15 -9.35
C ILE A 65 3.74 -43.77 -9.21
N ILE A 66 2.84 -44.75 -9.15
CA ILE A 66 1.39 -44.49 -9.00
C ILE A 66 1.11 -43.77 -7.70
N ALA A 67 1.67 -44.21 -6.57
CA ALA A 67 1.50 -43.59 -5.26
C ALA A 67 1.98 -42.13 -5.27
N ASN A 68 3.18 -41.91 -5.79
CA ASN A 68 3.74 -40.56 -5.90
C ASN A 68 2.94 -39.63 -6.84
N LEU A 69 2.46 -40.17 -7.98
CA LEU A 69 1.59 -39.42 -8.90
C LEU A 69 0.26 -39.08 -8.27
N MET A 70 -0.36 -40.02 -7.54
CA MET A 70 -1.64 -39.75 -6.86
C MET A 70 -1.52 -38.65 -5.81
N ILE A 71 -0.43 -38.62 -5.05
CA ILE A 71 -0.16 -37.56 -4.08
C ILE A 71 -0.04 -36.22 -4.82
N LYS A 72 0.79 -36.14 -5.86
CA LYS A 72 1.01 -34.92 -6.64
C LYS A 72 -0.25 -34.43 -7.33
N LEU A 73 -1.02 -35.32 -7.97
CA LEU A 73 -2.25 -34.96 -8.68
C LEU A 73 -3.34 -34.46 -7.70
N ARG A 74 -3.47 -35.08 -6.53
CA ARG A 74 -4.37 -34.60 -5.46
C ARG A 74 -3.99 -33.24 -4.91
N GLN A 75 -2.69 -32.92 -4.92
CA GLN A 75 -2.14 -31.62 -4.52
C GLN A 75 -2.25 -30.57 -5.65
N GLY A 76 -2.92 -30.90 -6.78
CA GLY A 76 -3.11 -29.96 -7.88
C GLY A 76 -1.94 -29.87 -8.87
N TRP A 77 -0.95 -30.78 -8.80
CA TRP A 77 0.10 -30.84 -9.81
C TRP A 77 -0.48 -31.24 -11.18
N ASN A 78 -0.12 -30.46 -12.20
CA ASN A 78 -0.52 -30.71 -13.58
C ASN A 78 0.73 -30.85 -14.46
N PRO A 79 0.92 -32.00 -15.20
CA PRO A 79 2.10 -32.24 -16.03
C PRO A 79 2.17 -31.35 -17.28
N TRP A 80 1.08 -30.64 -17.61
CA TRP A 80 0.95 -29.77 -18.76
C TRP A 80 0.91 -28.29 -18.38
N ALA A 81 0.88 -27.96 -17.09
CA ALA A 81 1.06 -26.58 -16.67
C ALA A 81 2.47 -26.16 -17.04
N ASP A 82 2.58 -25.07 -17.82
CA ASP A 82 3.85 -24.51 -18.26
C ASP A 82 4.65 -23.96 -17.08
N ALA A 83 5.27 -24.86 -16.35
CA ALA A 83 6.34 -24.49 -15.45
C ALA A 83 7.61 -24.33 -16.29
N THR A 84 7.86 -23.11 -16.76
CA THR A 84 9.06 -22.77 -17.51
C THR A 84 10.34 -22.94 -16.68
N THR A 85 10.20 -23.04 -15.35
CA THR A 85 11.30 -23.27 -14.41
C THR A 85 10.89 -24.24 -13.29
N ASN A 86 11.87 -25.01 -12.75
CA ASN A 86 11.64 -25.86 -11.59
C ASN A 86 11.17 -25.10 -10.35
N ARG A 87 11.42 -23.78 -10.27
CA ARG A 87 11.01 -22.92 -9.16
C ARG A 87 9.50 -22.70 -9.07
N GLN A 88 8.78 -22.86 -10.16
CA GLN A 88 7.32 -22.73 -10.16
C GLN A 88 6.61 -23.85 -9.39
N TYR A 89 7.31 -24.97 -9.12
CA TYR A 89 6.85 -26.05 -8.24
C TYR A 89 7.31 -25.89 -6.78
N THR A 90 7.88 -24.75 -6.41
CA THR A 90 8.15 -24.46 -5.00
C THR A 90 6.82 -24.32 -4.23
N LEU A 91 6.80 -24.79 -2.99
CA LEU A 91 5.62 -24.66 -2.15
C LEU A 91 5.29 -23.17 -1.93
N TYR A 92 4.02 -22.83 -2.08
CA TYR A 92 3.52 -21.47 -1.87
C TYR A 92 3.96 -20.90 -0.50
N LYS A 93 3.78 -21.68 0.58
CA LYS A 93 4.16 -21.25 1.94
C LYS A 93 5.64 -20.91 2.07
N ASP A 94 6.53 -21.66 1.40
CA ASP A 94 7.97 -21.42 1.47
C ASP A 94 8.36 -20.14 0.74
N VAL A 95 7.71 -19.85 -0.40
CA VAL A 95 7.92 -18.60 -1.16
C VAL A 95 7.44 -17.38 -0.35
N ILE A 96 6.30 -17.49 0.31
CA ILE A 96 5.76 -16.42 1.16
C ILE A 96 6.66 -16.17 2.38
N GLU A 97 7.18 -17.22 3.00
CA GLU A 97 8.14 -17.11 4.11
C GLU A 97 9.44 -16.43 3.66
N LEU A 98 9.96 -16.80 2.49
CA LEU A 98 11.14 -16.17 1.89
C LEU A 98 10.90 -14.69 1.59
N TYR A 99 9.74 -14.34 1.08
CA TYR A 99 9.37 -12.93 0.87
C TYR A 99 9.32 -12.15 2.18
N TYR A 100 8.76 -12.72 3.23
CA TYR A 100 8.74 -12.08 4.55
C TYR A 100 10.16 -11.86 5.11
N LYS A 101 11.04 -12.87 5.01
CA LYS A 101 12.46 -12.76 5.37
C LYS A 101 13.16 -11.65 4.56
N TYR A 102 12.84 -11.54 3.27
CA TYR A 102 13.34 -10.47 2.40
C TYR A 102 12.89 -9.09 2.90
N LEU A 103 11.62 -8.89 3.25
CA LEU A 103 11.12 -7.63 3.81
C LEU A 103 11.85 -7.24 5.10
N ILE A 104 12.07 -8.20 6.01
CA ILE A 104 12.83 -7.97 7.25
C ILE A 104 14.27 -7.53 6.92
N LYS A 105 14.91 -8.15 5.93
CA LYS A 105 16.27 -7.74 5.53
C LYS A 105 16.29 -6.34 4.96
N LEU A 106 15.35 -5.99 4.08
CA LEU A 106 15.21 -4.63 3.53
C LEU A 106 15.00 -3.59 4.64
N HIS A 107 14.24 -3.92 5.67
CA HIS A 107 14.05 -3.05 6.82
C HIS A 107 15.34 -2.88 7.62
N LYS A 108 16.04 -3.97 7.94
CA LYS A 108 17.34 -3.94 8.67
C LYS A 108 18.42 -3.13 7.94
N THR A 109 18.38 -3.11 6.61
CA THR A 109 19.29 -2.30 5.78
C THR A 109 18.81 -0.86 5.55
N GLY A 110 17.69 -0.46 6.17
CA GLY A 110 17.11 0.88 5.96
C GLY A 110 16.46 1.09 4.59
N THR A 111 16.36 0.04 3.74
CA THR A 111 15.77 0.15 2.40
C THR A 111 14.27 0.44 2.46
N ILE A 112 13.55 -0.11 3.43
CA ILE A 112 12.15 0.22 3.71
C ILE A 112 12.00 0.75 5.13
N LYS A 113 10.96 1.58 5.38
CA LYS A 113 10.64 2.14 6.70
C LYS A 113 9.84 1.14 7.53
N ASP A 114 9.83 1.33 8.87
CA ASP A 114 8.99 0.56 9.81
C ASP A 114 7.53 0.49 9.34
N SER A 115 6.95 1.64 8.97
CA SER A 115 5.57 1.71 8.52
C SER A 115 5.29 0.86 7.27
N THR A 116 6.27 0.76 6.35
CA THR A 116 6.15 -0.07 5.15
C THR A 116 6.23 -1.55 5.51
N LEU A 117 7.16 -1.94 6.39
CA LEU A 117 7.26 -3.32 6.86
C LEU A 117 5.97 -3.75 7.55
N VAL A 118 5.43 -2.93 8.46
CA VAL A 118 4.17 -3.21 9.17
C VAL A 118 3.00 -3.35 8.20
N ASP A 119 2.85 -2.44 7.23
CA ASP A 119 1.78 -2.47 6.24
C ASP A 119 1.88 -3.71 5.34
N TYR A 120 3.06 -4.02 4.80
CA TYR A 120 3.28 -5.18 3.93
C TYR A 120 3.09 -6.50 4.69
N SER A 121 3.58 -6.59 5.93
CA SER A 121 3.38 -7.77 6.78
C SER A 121 1.90 -8.02 7.09
N LYS A 122 1.14 -6.94 7.36
CA LYS A 122 -0.31 -7.05 7.58
C LYS A 122 -1.03 -7.55 6.34
N ARG A 123 -0.71 -7.01 5.16
CA ARG A 123 -1.32 -7.45 3.89
C ARG A 123 -0.95 -8.88 3.54
N LEU A 124 0.31 -9.27 3.79
CA LEU A 124 0.78 -10.63 3.58
C LEU A 124 0.00 -11.62 4.45
N ARG A 125 -0.21 -11.30 5.72
CA ARG A 125 -1.01 -12.12 6.63
C ARG A 125 -2.46 -12.28 6.13
N ILE A 126 -3.08 -11.19 5.67
CA ILE A 126 -4.45 -11.23 5.14
C ILE A 126 -4.54 -12.09 3.88
N LEU A 127 -3.51 -12.07 3.01
CA LEU A 127 -3.43 -12.96 1.86
C LEU A 127 -3.30 -14.43 2.29
N GLN A 128 -2.46 -14.73 3.28
CA GLN A 128 -2.32 -16.09 3.81
C GLN A 128 -3.64 -16.60 4.42
N GLU A 129 -4.29 -15.79 5.26
CA GLU A 129 -5.61 -16.10 5.84
C GLU A 129 -6.67 -16.35 4.76
N TYR A 130 -6.63 -15.62 3.65
CA TYR A 130 -7.53 -15.84 2.50
C TYR A 130 -7.25 -17.17 1.82
N VAL A 131 -5.97 -17.46 1.50
CA VAL A 131 -5.58 -18.70 0.82
C VAL A 131 -5.91 -19.94 1.67
N GLU A 132 -5.71 -19.87 2.99
CA GLU A 132 -6.03 -20.96 3.92
C GLU A 132 -7.55 -21.28 3.99
N LYS A 133 -8.41 -20.29 3.72
CA LYS A 133 -9.87 -20.44 3.72
C LYS A 133 -10.44 -20.94 2.40
N LEU A 134 -9.63 -21.03 1.35
CA LEU A 134 -10.10 -21.57 0.08
C LEU A 134 -10.52 -23.03 0.23
N TYR A 135 -11.57 -23.44 -0.48
CA TYR A 135 -12.00 -24.83 -0.51
C TYR A 135 -10.88 -25.79 -0.95
N GLN A 136 -10.03 -25.33 -1.87
CA GLN A 136 -8.77 -25.99 -2.28
C GLN A 136 -7.63 -24.98 -2.13
N PRO A 137 -6.93 -24.95 -0.98
CA PRO A 137 -5.77 -24.10 -0.80
C PRO A 137 -4.68 -24.44 -1.81
N ILE A 138 -4.02 -23.40 -2.34
CA ILE A 138 -2.91 -23.59 -3.26
C ILE A 138 -1.70 -24.21 -2.54
N VAL A 139 -1.05 -25.14 -3.19
CA VAL A 139 0.13 -25.86 -2.66
C VAL A 139 1.40 -25.35 -3.30
N TYR A 140 1.41 -25.17 -4.62
CA TYR A 140 2.56 -24.74 -5.39
C TYR A 140 2.38 -23.33 -5.89
N ILE A 141 3.52 -22.62 -6.06
CA ILE A 141 3.48 -21.19 -6.46
C ILE A 141 2.92 -20.97 -7.87
N TYR A 142 3.01 -21.93 -8.79
CA TYR A 142 2.41 -21.78 -10.13
C TYR A 142 0.88 -21.63 -10.09
N GLN A 143 0.22 -22.08 -9.00
CA GLN A 143 -1.22 -21.90 -8.79
C GLN A 143 -1.58 -20.46 -8.36
N PHE A 144 -0.56 -19.63 -8.13
CA PHE A 144 -0.72 -18.22 -7.81
C PHE A 144 -0.90 -17.42 -9.12
N ASP A 145 -2.07 -17.54 -9.68
CA ASP A 145 -2.45 -17.03 -11.00
C ASP A 145 -3.30 -15.74 -10.94
N GLN A 146 -3.75 -15.28 -12.11
CA GLN A 146 -4.60 -14.09 -12.23
C GLN A 146 -5.95 -14.28 -11.56
N THR A 147 -6.53 -15.48 -11.60
CA THR A 147 -7.82 -15.78 -11.00
C THR A 147 -7.73 -15.63 -9.49
N LEU A 148 -6.74 -16.28 -8.85
CA LEU A 148 -6.50 -16.15 -7.42
C LEU A 148 -6.29 -14.69 -7.00
N CYS A 149 -5.50 -13.93 -7.78
CA CYS A 149 -5.25 -12.52 -7.49
C CYS A 149 -6.52 -11.66 -7.61
N SER A 150 -7.36 -11.92 -8.61
CA SER A 150 -8.65 -11.23 -8.79
C SER A 150 -9.59 -11.52 -7.64
N ASP A 151 -9.79 -12.80 -7.33
CA ASP A 151 -10.70 -13.25 -6.27
C ASP A 151 -10.27 -12.73 -4.88
N PHE A 152 -8.96 -12.69 -4.62
CA PHE A 152 -8.42 -12.05 -3.42
C PHE A 152 -8.77 -10.56 -3.34
N LEU A 153 -8.65 -9.82 -4.46
CA LEU A 153 -8.99 -8.40 -4.49
C LEU A 153 -10.50 -8.17 -4.33
N ASP A 154 -11.32 -9.07 -4.84
CA ASP A 154 -12.77 -9.04 -4.66
C ASP A 154 -13.14 -9.39 -3.21
N TYR A 155 -12.45 -10.35 -2.58
CA TYR A 155 -12.55 -10.61 -1.14
C TYR A 155 -12.24 -9.35 -0.31
N ILE A 156 -11.20 -8.58 -0.66
CA ILE A 156 -10.88 -7.32 0.04
C ILE A 156 -12.03 -6.31 -0.12
N LEU A 157 -12.61 -6.21 -1.31
CA LEU A 157 -13.68 -5.25 -1.59
C LEU A 157 -15.00 -5.65 -0.94
N MET A 158 -15.43 -6.89 -1.14
CA MET A 158 -16.77 -7.35 -0.83
C MET A 158 -16.89 -7.96 0.57
N ASP A 159 -16.05 -8.96 0.88
CA ASP A 159 -16.15 -9.68 2.15
C ASP A 159 -15.58 -8.88 3.32
N ARG A 160 -14.56 -8.03 3.07
CA ARG A 160 -13.99 -7.13 4.07
C ARG A 160 -14.58 -5.73 4.03
N ASP A 161 -15.59 -5.50 3.22
CA ASP A 161 -16.30 -4.21 3.08
C ASP A 161 -15.35 -3.01 2.97
N SER A 162 -14.37 -3.12 2.09
CA SER A 162 -13.34 -2.09 1.92
C SER A 162 -13.66 -1.15 0.76
N SER A 163 -13.20 0.10 0.85
CA SER A 163 -13.34 1.07 -0.26
C SER A 163 -12.54 0.65 -1.50
N ALA A 164 -12.94 1.15 -2.67
CA ALA A 164 -12.22 1.00 -3.93
C ALA A 164 -10.73 1.41 -3.81
N ARG A 165 -10.44 2.49 -3.08
CA ARG A 165 -9.08 2.93 -2.77
C ARG A 165 -8.29 1.88 -1.98
N THR A 166 -8.90 1.27 -0.98
CA THR A 166 -8.26 0.21 -0.19
C THR A 166 -7.95 -1.00 -1.06
N ARG A 167 -8.91 -1.46 -1.88
CA ARG A 167 -8.72 -2.54 -2.85
C ARG A 167 -7.60 -2.22 -3.83
N ASN A 168 -7.53 -1.00 -4.37
CA ASN A 168 -6.46 -0.57 -5.27
C ASN A 168 -5.08 -0.53 -4.59
N ASN A 169 -5.02 -0.17 -3.30
CA ASN A 169 -3.79 -0.24 -2.51
C ASN A 169 -3.33 -1.70 -2.33
N TYR A 170 -4.26 -2.65 -2.12
CA TYR A 170 -3.93 -4.08 -2.10
C TYR A 170 -3.45 -4.56 -3.46
N ARG A 171 -4.08 -4.14 -4.56
CA ARG A 171 -3.63 -4.45 -5.92
C ARG A 171 -2.20 -3.99 -6.18
N THR A 172 -1.86 -2.76 -5.79
CA THR A 172 -0.50 -2.21 -5.94
C THR A 172 0.52 -3.01 -5.15
N TRP A 173 0.21 -3.34 -3.89
CA TRP A 173 1.07 -4.18 -3.06
C TRP A 173 1.20 -5.60 -3.62
N LEU A 174 0.10 -6.22 -4.03
CA LEU A 174 0.09 -7.56 -4.62
C LEU A 174 0.92 -7.61 -5.91
N SER A 175 0.84 -6.57 -6.73
CA SER A 175 1.69 -6.42 -7.92
C SER A 175 3.18 -6.33 -7.56
N SER A 176 3.53 -5.66 -6.46
CA SER A 176 4.91 -5.60 -5.97
C SER A 176 5.41 -6.98 -5.50
N LEU A 177 4.59 -7.74 -4.77
CA LEU A 177 4.89 -9.12 -4.39
C LEU A 177 5.11 -10.01 -5.63
N CYS A 178 4.20 -9.92 -6.61
CA CYS A 178 4.30 -10.70 -7.85
C CYS A 178 5.53 -10.32 -8.68
N ASN A 179 5.90 -9.04 -8.73
CA ASN A 179 7.13 -8.61 -9.41
C ASN A 179 8.38 -9.22 -8.76
N TRP A 180 8.44 -9.26 -7.42
CA TRP A 180 9.51 -9.96 -6.73
C TRP A 180 9.53 -11.47 -7.05
N MET A 181 8.35 -12.11 -7.13
CA MET A 181 8.27 -13.52 -7.54
C MET A 181 8.74 -13.74 -8.97
N VAL A 182 8.44 -12.82 -9.90
CA VAL A 182 8.91 -12.86 -11.30
C VAL A 182 10.43 -12.69 -11.35
N GLU A 183 10.98 -11.70 -10.64
CA GLU A 183 12.42 -11.48 -10.54
C GLU A 183 13.17 -12.73 -10.03
N LYS A 184 12.57 -13.45 -9.08
CA LYS A 184 13.11 -14.71 -8.54
C LYS A 184 12.72 -15.94 -9.36
N GLN A 185 12.06 -15.80 -10.51
CA GLN A 185 11.61 -16.87 -11.40
C GLN A 185 10.61 -17.87 -10.76
N TYR A 186 9.90 -17.45 -9.72
CA TYR A 186 8.76 -18.20 -9.16
C TYR A 186 7.51 -18.07 -10.02
N LEU A 187 7.35 -16.95 -10.73
CA LEU A 187 6.28 -16.72 -11.71
C LEU A 187 6.90 -16.33 -13.05
N ALA A 188 6.27 -16.72 -14.15
CA ALA A 188 6.71 -16.33 -15.50
C ALA A 188 6.36 -14.86 -15.82
N LYS A 189 5.22 -14.39 -15.32
CA LYS A 189 4.72 -13.03 -15.50
C LYS A 189 3.94 -12.59 -14.27
N ASN A 190 3.77 -11.28 -14.11
CA ASN A 190 2.99 -10.74 -13.01
C ASN A 190 1.48 -10.89 -13.31
N PRO A 191 0.74 -11.74 -12.56
CA PRO A 191 -0.67 -12.00 -12.81
C PRO A 191 -1.58 -10.79 -12.50
N VAL A 192 -1.09 -9.79 -11.74
CA VAL A 192 -1.87 -8.60 -11.38
C VAL A 192 -1.88 -7.54 -12.48
N GLN A 193 -0.99 -7.60 -13.47
CA GLN A 193 -0.89 -6.58 -14.52
C GLN A 193 -2.19 -6.40 -15.31
N ALA A 194 -2.89 -7.49 -15.61
CA ALA A 194 -4.15 -7.45 -16.35
C ALA A 194 -5.37 -7.02 -15.51
N ILE A 195 -5.22 -6.97 -14.17
CA ILE A 195 -6.32 -6.60 -13.28
C ILE A 195 -6.40 -5.07 -13.21
N ARG A 196 -7.53 -4.50 -13.59
CA ARG A 196 -7.74 -3.03 -13.59
C ARG A 196 -7.90 -2.47 -12.18
N SER A 197 -7.50 -1.22 -12.00
CA SER A 197 -7.89 -0.43 -10.81
C SER A 197 -9.37 -0.05 -10.91
N LEU A 198 -10.02 0.05 -9.76
CA LEU A 198 -11.38 0.58 -9.68
C LEU A 198 -11.35 2.11 -9.65
N PRO A 199 -12.38 2.78 -10.17
CA PRO A 199 -12.57 4.21 -9.92
C PRO A 199 -12.60 4.49 -8.42
N GLU A 200 -11.93 5.56 -8.01
CA GLU A 200 -11.88 5.97 -6.60
C GLU A 200 -12.71 7.23 -6.39
N ASP A 201 -13.41 7.27 -5.26
CA ASP A 201 -14.10 8.49 -4.84
C ASP A 201 -13.11 9.64 -4.66
N GLU A 202 -13.57 10.84 -4.96
CA GLU A 202 -12.80 12.05 -4.70
C GLU A 202 -12.45 12.18 -3.21
N LYS A 203 -11.35 12.88 -2.94
CA LYS A 203 -10.96 13.14 -1.55
C LYS A 203 -12.04 13.95 -0.85
N LYS A 204 -12.61 13.41 0.23
CA LYS A 204 -13.54 14.14 1.09
C LYS A 204 -12.91 15.36 1.78
N ARG A 205 -11.57 15.38 1.94
CA ARG A 205 -10.84 16.45 2.60
C ARG A 205 -10.77 17.70 1.71
N THR A 206 -11.15 18.84 2.28
CA THR A 206 -11.11 20.15 1.63
C THR A 206 -10.17 21.10 2.36
N ALA A 207 -9.66 22.12 1.66
CA ALA A 207 -8.95 23.24 2.29
C ALA A 207 -9.92 24.04 3.17
N ILE A 208 -9.40 24.58 4.27
CA ILE A 208 -10.19 25.39 5.22
C ILE A 208 -10.41 26.79 4.60
N LYS A 209 -11.61 27.30 4.74
CA LYS A 209 -11.94 28.66 4.26
C LYS A 209 -11.22 29.73 5.11
N PRO A 210 -10.82 30.88 4.54
CA PRO A 210 -10.12 31.95 5.26
C PRO A 210 -10.85 32.44 6.53
N ALA A 211 -12.17 32.58 6.49
CA ALA A 211 -12.98 32.96 7.65
C ALA A 211 -12.90 31.93 8.79
N ASP A 212 -12.88 30.63 8.45
CA ASP A 212 -12.79 29.54 9.42
C ASP A 212 -11.36 29.39 9.98
N LEU A 213 -10.32 29.70 9.18
CA LEU A 213 -8.94 29.80 9.68
C LEU A 213 -8.82 30.91 10.74
N LYS A 214 -9.44 32.05 10.54
CA LYS A 214 -9.49 33.14 11.56
C LYS A 214 -10.21 32.71 12.84
N LYS A 215 -11.35 32.02 12.71
CA LYS A 215 -12.08 31.45 13.88
C LYS A 215 -11.23 30.44 14.63
N LEU A 216 -10.56 29.52 13.92
CA LEU A 216 -9.66 28.53 14.50
C LEU A 216 -8.52 29.20 15.28
N GLN A 217 -7.87 30.20 14.68
CA GLN A 217 -6.78 30.96 15.30
C GLN A 217 -7.25 31.66 16.58
N THR A 218 -8.37 32.39 16.53
CA THR A 218 -8.91 33.09 17.69
C THR A 218 -9.26 32.13 18.83
N TYR A 219 -9.92 31.02 18.50
CA TYR A 219 -10.27 30.00 19.47
C TYR A 219 -9.02 29.38 20.15
N LEU A 220 -8.04 28.96 19.32
CA LEU A 220 -6.84 28.29 19.84
C LEU A 220 -5.91 29.25 20.59
N LYS A 221 -5.83 30.50 20.19
CA LYS A 221 -5.05 31.52 20.91
C LYS A 221 -5.50 31.63 22.37
N LYS A 222 -6.82 31.52 22.62
CA LYS A 222 -7.40 31.59 23.97
C LYS A 222 -7.30 30.26 24.73
N ASN A 223 -7.56 29.14 24.05
CA ASN A 223 -7.80 27.86 24.74
C ASN A 223 -6.60 26.91 24.71
N ASN A 224 -5.77 26.94 23.66
CA ASN A 224 -4.58 26.09 23.54
C ASN A 224 -3.52 26.68 22.60
N PRO A 225 -2.73 27.66 23.07
CA PRO A 225 -1.74 28.36 22.23
C PRO A 225 -0.61 27.44 21.72
N HIS A 226 -0.26 26.37 22.44
CA HIS A 226 0.73 25.41 21.95
C HIS A 226 0.17 24.54 20.80
N PHE A 227 -1.12 24.20 20.82
CA PHE A 227 -1.75 23.54 19.70
C PHE A 227 -1.95 24.49 18.50
N LEU A 228 -2.16 25.80 18.78
CA LEU A 228 -2.14 26.82 17.73
C LEU A 228 -0.79 26.83 17.02
N LEU A 229 0.32 26.81 17.78
CA LEU A 229 1.65 26.75 17.18
C LEU A 229 1.81 25.57 16.26
N LEU A 230 1.37 24.37 16.66
CA LEU A 230 1.39 23.17 15.81
C LEU A 230 0.55 23.35 14.53
N CYS A 231 -0.66 23.93 14.66
CA CYS A 231 -1.53 24.19 13.51
C CYS A 231 -0.87 25.21 12.56
N GLN A 232 -0.24 26.25 13.07
CA GLN A 232 0.49 27.23 12.28
C GLN A 232 1.73 26.63 11.62
N PHE A 233 2.45 25.74 12.28
CA PHE A 233 3.55 25.00 11.66
C PHE A 233 3.05 24.21 10.44
N GLU A 234 1.98 23.42 10.58
CA GLU A 234 1.42 22.65 9.46
C GLU A 234 0.98 23.58 8.31
N TYR A 235 0.38 24.73 8.64
CA TYR A 235 -0.13 25.71 7.68
C TYR A 235 0.95 26.48 6.94
N TYR A 236 2.00 26.98 7.62
CA TYR A 236 3.03 27.82 7.01
C TYR A 236 4.21 27.05 6.44
N THR A 237 4.58 25.91 7.05
CA THR A 237 5.75 25.15 6.65
C THR A 237 5.44 24.01 5.71
N PHE A 238 4.18 23.59 5.64
CA PHE A 238 3.75 22.41 4.87
C PHE A 238 4.49 21.13 5.21
N ILE A 239 5.14 21.06 6.38
CA ILE A 239 5.83 19.87 6.89
C ILE A 239 4.77 18.83 7.24
N ARG A 240 5.01 17.58 6.84
CA ARG A 240 4.02 16.50 7.09
C ARG A 240 3.91 16.19 8.58
N PRO A 241 2.73 15.82 9.10
CA PRO A 241 2.51 15.55 10.52
C PRO A 241 3.50 14.55 11.15
N ASP A 242 3.92 13.52 10.38
CA ASP A 242 4.90 12.56 10.84
C ASP A 242 6.31 13.17 10.94
N GLU A 243 6.67 14.03 10.01
CA GLU A 243 7.92 14.81 10.05
C GLU A 243 7.88 15.82 11.21
N LEU A 244 6.76 16.56 11.38
CA LEU A 244 6.56 17.51 12.49
C LEU A 244 6.74 16.84 13.88
N SER A 245 6.30 15.60 14.03
CA SER A 245 6.45 14.87 15.28
C SER A 245 7.91 14.55 15.63
N ASN A 246 8.82 14.66 14.69
CA ASN A 246 10.24 14.34 14.85
C ASN A 246 11.16 15.57 14.91
N ILE A 247 10.63 16.78 14.70
CA ILE A 247 11.42 18.03 14.76
C ILE A 247 11.87 18.28 16.20
N LYS A 248 13.14 18.58 16.39
CA LYS A 248 13.74 19.02 17.64
C LYS A 248 14.01 20.52 17.62
N LEU A 249 14.15 21.12 18.80
CA LEU A 249 14.44 22.55 18.89
C LEU A 249 15.77 22.93 18.23
N GLN A 250 16.76 22.06 18.30
CA GLN A 250 18.07 22.25 17.63
C GLN A 250 18.00 22.26 16.10
N ASP A 251 16.92 21.75 15.50
CA ASP A 251 16.72 21.75 14.04
C ASP A 251 16.22 23.11 13.52
N ILE A 252 15.90 24.05 14.43
CA ILE A 252 15.36 25.37 14.13
C ILE A 252 16.48 26.40 14.24
N ASN A 253 16.70 27.15 13.16
CA ASN A 253 17.61 28.30 13.13
C ASN A 253 16.78 29.58 13.03
N LEU A 254 16.70 30.30 14.16
CA LEU A 254 15.94 31.57 14.25
C LEU A 254 16.57 32.69 13.43
N LYS A 255 17.91 32.76 13.39
CA LYS A 255 18.63 33.82 12.67
C LYS A 255 18.38 33.73 11.17
N GLU A 256 18.36 32.50 10.64
CA GLU A 256 18.13 32.24 9.22
C GLU A 256 16.66 31.92 8.91
N GLN A 257 15.78 32.01 9.89
CA GLN A 257 14.33 31.77 9.75
C GLN A 257 14.01 30.44 9.01
N ARG A 258 14.68 29.35 9.41
CA ARG A 258 14.50 28.05 8.76
C ARG A 258 14.50 26.89 9.75
N VAL A 259 13.90 25.78 9.33
CA VAL A 259 13.96 24.49 10.01
C VAL A 259 14.58 23.45 9.09
N PHE A 260 15.51 22.67 9.62
CA PHE A 260 16.14 21.56 8.94
C PHE A 260 15.34 20.28 9.11
N ILE A 261 15.08 19.56 8.01
CA ILE A 261 14.42 18.27 8.01
C ILE A 261 15.39 17.22 7.51
N ALA A 262 15.89 16.40 8.41
CA ALA A 262 16.84 15.34 8.06
C ALA A 262 16.20 14.26 7.17
N SER A 263 16.96 13.68 6.27
CA SER A 263 16.57 12.57 5.40
C SER A 263 16.02 11.36 6.16
N THR A 264 16.50 11.14 7.39
CA THR A 264 16.05 10.05 8.27
C THR A 264 14.59 10.18 8.68
N ILE A 265 14.09 11.41 8.86
CA ILE A 265 12.68 11.67 9.22
C ILE A 265 11.83 12.03 8.00
N SER A 266 12.45 12.55 6.94
CA SER A 266 11.77 12.96 5.71
C SER A 266 11.12 11.77 5.00
N LYS A 267 9.87 11.95 4.55
CA LYS A 267 9.17 10.92 3.76
C LYS A 267 9.93 10.58 2.48
N ASN A 268 10.55 11.58 1.85
CA ASN A 268 11.24 11.43 0.56
C ASN A 268 12.72 11.01 0.73
N ARG A 269 13.19 10.77 1.96
CA ARG A 269 14.59 10.39 2.28
C ARG A 269 15.62 11.38 1.73
N LYS A 270 15.26 12.66 1.67
CA LYS A 270 16.17 13.76 1.30
C LYS A 270 16.17 14.78 2.40
N ASP A 271 17.34 15.31 2.70
CA ASP A 271 17.48 16.49 3.55
C ASP A 271 16.74 17.67 2.92
N GLY A 272 16.23 18.55 3.75
CA GLY A 272 15.51 19.72 3.26
C GLY A 272 15.48 20.85 4.28
N MET A 273 15.39 22.06 3.76
CA MET A 273 15.15 23.27 4.53
C MET A 273 13.74 23.77 4.26
N VAL A 274 13.13 24.35 5.28
CA VAL A 274 11.79 24.96 5.17
C VAL A 274 11.84 26.31 5.86
N GLY A 275 11.35 27.35 5.19
CA GLY A 275 11.28 28.71 5.70
C GLY A 275 10.27 28.86 6.85
N LEU A 276 10.62 29.69 7.82
CA LEU A 276 9.77 30.08 8.94
C LEU A 276 9.41 31.55 8.80
N ASN A 277 8.13 31.89 8.86
CA ASN A 277 7.70 33.27 8.79
C ASN A 277 7.72 33.95 10.17
N ASP A 278 7.65 35.26 10.19
CA ASP A 278 7.69 36.08 11.42
C ASP A 278 6.58 35.74 12.40
N THR A 279 5.40 35.35 11.90
CA THR A 279 4.26 34.94 12.75
C THR A 279 4.60 33.70 13.58
N LEU A 280 5.25 32.69 12.97
CA LEU A 280 5.70 31.48 13.68
C LEU A 280 6.77 31.82 14.71
N ILE A 281 7.76 32.60 14.31
CA ILE A 281 8.88 32.99 15.18
C ILE A 281 8.34 33.76 16.37
N LYS A 282 7.50 34.76 16.16
CA LYS A 282 6.88 35.53 17.24
C LYS A 282 6.14 34.61 18.21
N LEU A 283 5.30 33.71 17.71
CA LEU A 283 4.54 32.79 18.60
C LEU A 283 5.47 31.84 19.37
N MET A 284 6.55 31.35 18.75
CA MET A 284 7.54 30.53 19.45
C MET A 284 8.24 31.29 20.59
N LEU A 285 8.57 32.56 20.36
CA LEU A 285 9.19 33.42 21.39
C LEU A 285 8.19 33.75 22.50
N ASP A 286 6.95 34.12 22.16
CA ASP A 286 5.88 34.40 23.14
C ASP A 286 5.60 33.18 24.05
N LEU A 287 5.69 31.98 23.50
CA LEU A 287 5.51 30.70 24.23
C LEU A 287 6.79 30.19 24.91
N LYS A 288 7.89 30.93 24.85
CA LYS A 288 9.18 30.59 25.46
C LYS A 288 9.67 29.19 25.06
N ILE A 289 9.47 28.83 23.78
CA ILE A 289 9.79 27.47 23.27
C ILE A 289 11.28 27.15 23.47
N PHE A 290 12.15 28.14 23.27
CA PHE A 290 13.63 27.97 23.32
C PHE A 290 14.23 28.01 24.73
N ASP A 291 13.42 28.20 25.77
CA ASP A 291 13.88 28.02 27.16
C ASP A 291 14.06 26.53 27.53
N ASN A 292 13.79 25.63 26.57
CA ASN A 292 13.90 24.18 26.73
C ASN A 292 15.17 23.64 26.03
N PRO A 293 15.68 22.45 26.45
CA PRO A 293 16.87 21.84 25.83
C PRO A 293 16.73 21.61 24.33
N GLY A 294 17.78 21.93 23.57
CA GLY A 294 17.78 21.84 22.10
C GLY A 294 17.48 20.45 21.53
N ASN A 295 17.80 19.39 22.29
CA ASN A 295 17.54 17.99 21.89
C ASN A 295 16.10 17.52 22.13
N TRP A 296 15.25 18.37 22.74
CA TRP A 296 13.84 18.06 22.92
C TRP A 296 13.05 18.24 21.64
N TYR A 297 11.98 17.41 21.51
CA TYR A 297 11.03 17.54 20.40
C TYR A 297 10.20 18.81 20.57
N LEU A 298 9.97 19.52 19.47
CA LEU A 298 9.18 20.75 19.45
C LEU A 298 7.73 20.52 19.94
N PHE A 299 7.14 19.38 19.55
CA PHE A 299 5.77 19.02 19.91
C PHE A 299 5.70 17.70 20.68
N GLY A 300 5.86 17.78 21.99
CA GLY A 300 5.70 16.66 22.92
C GLY A 300 4.35 16.69 23.64
N LYS A 301 4.35 16.29 24.93
CA LYS A 301 3.13 16.28 25.74
C LYS A 301 2.47 17.67 25.76
N ASP A 302 1.15 17.69 25.59
CA ASP A 302 0.34 18.92 25.55
C ASP A 302 0.82 19.93 24.49
N PHE A 303 1.47 19.43 23.43
CA PHE A 303 2.07 20.19 22.33
C PHE A 303 3.22 21.13 22.74
N LYS A 304 3.74 20.97 23.95
CA LYS A 304 4.89 21.71 24.49
C LYS A 304 6.20 20.97 24.14
N PRO A 305 7.35 21.65 24.15
CA PRO A 305 8.64 20.97 24.05
C PRO A 305 8.79 19.88 25.10
N SER A 306 9.34 18.72 24.71
CA SER A 306 9.50 17.59 25.60
C SER A 306 10.55 16.60 25.10
N ALA A 307 11.16 15.85 26.01
CA ALA A 307 12.06 14.74 25.69
C ALA A 307 11.35 13.58 24.93
N LYS A 308 10.02 13.48 25.06
CA LYS A 308 9.20 12.48 24.35
C LYS A 308 8.33 13.17 23.30
N LYS A 309 8.43 12.69 22.07
CA LYS A 309 7.61 13.22 20.96
C LYS A 309 6.14 12.80 21.08
N ASN A 310 5.28 13.62 20.54
CA ASN A 310 3.89 13.28 20.30
C ASN A 310 3.70 12.53 18.97
N THR A 311 2.52 12.02 18.69
CA THR A 311 2.24 11.27 17.47
C THR A 311 1.24 12.01 16.57
N PRO A 312 1.29 11.83 15.25
CA PRO A 312 0.31 12.42 14.31
C PRO A 312 -1.15 12.03 14.63
N ARG A 313 -1.36 10.91 15.32
CA ARG A 313 -2.69 10.50 15.78
C ARG A 313 -3.25 11.47 16.83
N VAL A 314 -2.40 11.92 17.74
CA VAL A 314 -2.80 12.92 18.76
C VAL A 314 -3.16 14.23 18.11
N TYR A 315 -2.38 14.70 17.12
CA TYR A 315 -2.67 15.91 16.34
C TYR A 315 -4.06 15.85 15.72
N ARG A 316 -4.36 14.77 15.00
CA ARG A 316 -5.68 14.57 14.39
C ARG A 316 -6.82 14.50 15.40
N ASN A 317 -6.63 13.77 16.49
CA ASN A 317 -7.67 13.62 17.50
C ASN A 317 -7.98 14.94 18.18
N THR A 318 -6.97 15.75 18.49
CA THR A 318 -7.15 17.08 19.08
C THR A 318 -7.82 18.03 18.07
N PHE A 319 -7.40 18.02 16.81
CA PHE A 319 -8.05 18.82 15.77
C PHE A 319 -9.52 18.43 15.57
N ASN A 320 -9.85 17.13 15.62
CA ASN A 320 -11.23 16.66 15.53
C ASN A 320 -12.12 17.17 16.69
N LYS A 321 -11.58 17.26 17.89
CA LYS A 321 -12.28 17.87 19.03
C LYS A 321 -12.55 19.35 18.79
N VAL A 322 -11.52 20.10 18.41
CA VAL A 322 -11.63 21.54 18.09
C VAL A 322 -12.60 21.78 16.93
N ARG A 323 -12.54 20.94 15.89
CA ARG A 323 -13.48 20.96 14.76
C ARG A 323 -14.93 20.82 15.21
N ALA A 324 -15.20 19.88 16.10
CA ALA A 324 -16.55 19.65 16.64
C ALA A 324 -17.04 20.86 17.46
N GLU A 325 -16.20 21.45 18.32
CA GLU A 325 -16.54 22.63 19.11
C GLU A 325 -16.82 23.85 18.25
N LEU A 326 -16.05 24.05 17.17
CA LEU A 326 -16.25 25.14 16.22
C LEU A 326 -17.36 24.87 15.20
N LYS A 327 -17.96 23.67 15.25
CA LYS A 327 -19.00 23.21 14.31
C LYS A 327 -18.54 23.29 12.84
N PHE A 328 -17.27 22.98 12.61
CA PHE A 328 -16.73 22.92 11.26
C PHE A 328 -17.12 21.61 10.55
N PRO A 329 -17.18 21.59 9.20
CA PRO A 329 -17.52 20.40 8.44
C PRO A 329 -16.49 19.28 8.66
N ASP A 330 -16.92 18.03 8.56
CA ASP A 330 -16.08 16.84 8.73
C ASP A 330 -15.02 16.68 7.63
N THR A 331 -15.19 17.40 6.52
CA THR A 331 -14.19 17.51 5.46
C THR A 331 -12.94 18.28 5.89
N TYR A 332 -13.02 19.11 6.96
CA TYR A 332 -11.84 19.73 7.55
C TYR A 332 -11.10 18.74 8.45
N GLN A 333 -9.90 18.42 8.08
CA GLN A 333 -8.99 17.54 8.83
C GLN A 333 -7.73 18.31 9.21
N PHE A 334 -6.94 17.79 10.15
CA PHE A 334 -5.68 18.44 10.54
C PHE A 334 -4.80 18.74 9.30
N TYR A 335 -4.69 17.80 8.36
CA TYR A 335 -3.92 17.98 7.12
C TYR A 335 -4.54 19.03 6.17
N SER A 336 -5.78 19.46 6.38
CA SER A 336 -6.39 20.57 5.61
C SER A 336 -5.69 21.90 5.85
N LEU A 337 -4.97 22.04 6.98
CA LEU A 337 -4.13 23.21 7.24
C LEU A 337 -3.02 23.33 6.19
N LYS A 338 -2.34 22.23 5.90
CA LYS A 338 -1.32 22.19 4.82
C LYS A 338 -1.95 22.47 3.46
N ASP A 339 -3.12 21.88 3.15
CA ASP A 339 -3.81 22.11 1.89
C ASP A 339 -4.15 23.62 1.73
N SER A 340 -4.62 24.27 2.82
CA SER A 340 -4.93 25.70 2.85
C SER A 340 -3.68 26.56 2.69
N GLY A 341 -2.61 26.24 3.42
CA GLY A 341 -1.39 27.01 3.37
C GLY A 341 -0.70 26.95 2.00
N ILE A 342 -0.68 25.79 1.35
CA ILE A 342 -0.14 25.65 -0.02
C ILE A 342 -0.96 26.50 -1.00
N ARG A 343 -2.30 26.45 -0.91
CA ARG A 343 -3.20 27.28 -1.74
C ARG A 343 -2.91 28.77 -1.52
N ASP A 344 -2.88 29.21 -0.27
CA ASP A 344 -2.77 30.62 0.09
C ASP A 344 -1.37 31.17 -0.30
N LEU A 345 -0.29 30.41 -0.09
CA LEU A 345 1.07 30.80 -0.53
C LEU A 345 1.19 30.82 -2.06
N ALA A 346 0.62 29.84 -2.75
CA ALA A 346 0.67 29.82 -4.21
C ALA A 346 -0.12 30.96 -4.84
N ASN A 347 -1.22 31.37 -4.23
CA ASN A 347 -2.01 32.55 -4.69
C ASN A 347 -1.28 33.87 -4.41
N ALA A 348 -0.50 33.96 -3.33
CA ALA A 348 0.24 35.14 -2.95
C ALA A 348 1.56 35.31 -3.70
N GLU A 349 2.34 34.23 -3.79
CA GLU A 349 3.75 34.26 -4.21
C GLU A 349 4.05 33.33 -5.41
N GLY A 350 3.03 32.67 -5.94
CA GLY A 350 3.14 31.77 -7.07
C GLY A 350 3.43 30.30 -6.71
N ILE A 351 3.11 29.44 -7.68
CA ILE A 351 3.15 27.97 -7.48
C ILE A 351 4.57 27.42 -7.25
N VAL A 352 5.60 28.07 -7.79
CA VAL A 352 6.99 27.62 -7.63
C VAL A 352 7.44 27.78 -6.19
N VAL A 353 7.15 28.94 -5.57
CA VAL A 353 7.48 29.21 -4.16
C VAL A 353 6.75 28.21 -3.26
N ALA A 354 5.46 27.95 -3.51
CA ALA A 354 4.67 26.97 -2.75
C ALA A 354 5.19 25.53 -2.93
N ARG A 355 5.64 25.16 -4.14
CA ARG A 355 6.27 23.86 -4.42
C ARG A 355 7.54 23.68 -3.59
N ASP A 356 8.41 24.66 -3.59
CA ASP A 356 9.72 24.59 -2.93
C ASP A 356 9.54 24.56 -1.41
N GLN A 357 8.67 25.40 -0.86
CA GLN A 357 8.32 25.39 0.57
C GLN A 357 7.70 24.02 0.98
N ALA A 358 6.88 23.41 0.11
CA ALA A 358 6.30 22.07 0.36
C ALA A 358 7.29 20.91 0.13
N ARG A 359 8.46 21.19 -0.41
CA ARG A 359 9.48 20.20 -0.81
C ARG A 359 8.90 19.14 -1.75
N HIS A 360 8.10 19.58 -2.73
CA HIS A 360 7.57 18.72 -3.76
C HIS A 360 8.57 18.63 -4.92
N SER A 361 8.90 17.41 -5.35
CA SER A 361 9.79 17.16 -6.49
C SER A 361 9.18 17.57 -7.83
N ASP A 362 7.85 17.67 -7.89
CA ASP A 362 7.10 17.94 -9.11
C ASP A 362 5.98 18.96 -8.83
N ILE A 363 5.84 19.94 -9.73
CA ILE A 363 4.81 20.97 -9.67
C ILE A 363 3.40 20.40 -9.78
N SER A 364 3.23 19.27 -10.48
CA SER A 364 1.94 18.56 -10.58
C SER A 364 1.41 18.11 -9.22
N THR A 365 2.31 17.83 -8.27
CA THR A 365 1.94 17.52 -6.90
C THR A 365 1.37 18.74 -6.18
N THR A 366 1.94 19.93 -6.40
CA THR A 366 1.46 21.21 -5.83
C THR A 366 0.13 21.62 -6.48
N ASN A 367 0.01 21.41 -7.78
CA ASN A 367 -1.20 21.74 -8.54
C ASN A 367 -2.46 21.02 -8.05
N LYS A 368 -2.33 19.85 -7.40
CA LYS A 368 -3.45 19.14 -6.78
C LYS A 368 -4.12 19.93 -5.64
N TYR A 369 -3.43 20.90 -5.07
CA TYR A 369 -3.92 21.77 -3.99
C TYR A 369 -4.55 23.06 -4.54
N LEU A 370 -4.27 23.38 -5.82
CA LEU A 370 -4.70 24.59 -6.50
C LEU A 370 -5.86 24.35 -7.47
N LYS A 371 -6.35 23.11 -7.59
CA LYS A 371 -7.52 22.81 -8.40
C LYS A 371 -8.69 23.66 -7.90
N GLY A 372 -8.80 24.82 -8.50
CA GLY A 372 -9.96 25.69 -8.41
C GLY A 372 -11.16 25.04 -9.11
N ASP A 373 -12.31 25.58 -8.86
CA ASP A 373 -13.49 25.31 -9.63
C ASP A 373 -13.19 25.72 -11.09
N SER A 374 -13.41 24.82 -12.04
CA SER A 374 -13.26 25.10 -13.49
C SER A 374 -14.16 26.24 -13.98
N MET A 375 -15.09 26.71 -13.11
CA MET A 375 -15.96 27.85 -13.34
C MET A 375 -15.36 29.17 -12.83
N THR A 376 -14.18 29.17 -12.22
CA THR A 376 -13.53 30.41 -11.74
C THR A 376 -12.82 31.10 -12.90
N VAL A 377 -13.23 32.35 -13.20
CA VAL A 377 -12.53 33.23 -14.12
C VAL A 377 -11.67 34.20 -13.29
N HIS A 378 -10.37 34.19 -13.55
CA HIS A 378 -9.42 35.08 -12.88
C HIS A 378 -9.55 36.52 -13.45
N ASP A 379 -9.58 37.54 -12.57
CA ASP A 379 -9.70 38.94 -12.99
C ASP A 379 -8.48 39.38 -13.82
N GLU A 380 -7.30 38.84 -13.53
CA GLU A 380 -6.07 39.07 -14.29
C GLU A 380 -6.23 38.69 -15.77
N THR A 381 -7.01 37.62 -16.06
CA THR A 381 -7.25 37.15 -17.43
C THR A 381 -8.11 38.19 -18.23
N LYS A 382 -8.95 38.93 -17.52
CA LYS A 382 -9.82 39.97 -18.16
C LYS A 382 -9.05 41.19 -18.60
N HIS A 383 -7.91 41.44 -18.00
CA HIS A 383 -7.06 42.61 -18.22
C HIS A 383 -5.71 42.28 -18.83
N PHE A 384 -5.54 41.01 -19.27
CA PHE A 384 -4.32 40.59 -19.93
C PHE A 384 -4.27 41.14 -21.36
N GLU A 385 -3.37 42.08 -21.58
CA GLU A 385 -3.05 42.63 -22.91
C GLU A 385 -1.77 41.92 -23.40
N GLY A 386 -1.89 41.05 -24.37
CA GLY A 386 -0.74 40.38 -25.02
C GLY A 386 -0.12 41.30 -26.10
N ASN A 387 0.99 40.81 -26.70
CA ASN A 387 1.71 41.53 -27.75
C ASN A 387 1.27 41.11 -29.18
N LEU A 388 0.03 40.61 -29.36
CA LEU A 388 -0.54 40.27 -30.65
C LEU A 388 -1.41 41.41 -31.16
#